data_6b8d0280ad6b2804f3c6ebd81ab0e07d
#
_entry.id   6b8d0280ad6b2804f3c6ebd81ab0e07d
#
_cell.length_a   1.000
_cell.length_b   1.000
_cell.length_c   1.000
_cell.angle_alpha   90.00
_cell.angle_beta   90.00
_cell.angle_gamma   90.00
#
_symmetry.space_group_name_H-M   'P 1'
#
loop_
_entity.id
_entity.type
_entity.pdbx_description
1 polymer ?
#
loop_
_entity_poly.entity_id
_entity_poly.type
_entity_poly.pdbx_seq_one_letter_code
_entity_poly.pdbx_strand_id
1 'polypeptide(L)'
;EKFTKQFRIFDLPFMFENIEAVDAFQSSEAGQNLLDSMQRRGLQGLTFWHNGMKQMSANVPLISPSDANGLKFRVMSSDVLVAQMKAIGGAPQKMAFSEVYGGLQQGVVDGQENTWSNIYGKKFFEVQDGITETNHGIIDYLVVTSVDWLDSLDAAVSYTHLRAHE
;
A
#
# COMPACT_ATOMS: atom_id res chain seq x y z
N GLU A 1 9.37 -2.35 -1.37
CA GLU A 1 10.71 -2.06 -0.83
C GLU A 1 11.83 -2.94 -1.39
N LYS A 2 11.53 -4.10 -1.98
CA LYS A 2 12.55 -5.04 -2.47
C LYS A 2 13.43 -4.44 -3.58
N PHE A 3 12.88 -3.58 -4.40
CA PHE A 3 13.57 -2.97 -5.56
C PHE A 3 14.12 -1.58 -5.26
N THR A 4 13.39 -0.77 -4.49
CA THR A 4 13.84 0.54 -4.01
C THR A 4 13.16 0.89 -2.69
N LYS A 5 13.87 1.63 -1.83
CA LYS A 5 13.32 2.13 -0.57
C LYS A 5 12.51 3.42 -0.74
N GLN A 6 12.57 4.05 -1.90
CA GLN A 6 11.91 5.34 -2.14
C GLN A 6 10.38 5.23 -2.06
N PHE A 7 9.80 4.08 -2.43
CA PHE A 7 8.36 3.82 -2.29
C PHE A 7 7.84 3.79 -0.84
N ARG A 8 8.73 3.88 0.17
CA ARG A 8 8.33 4.03 1.58
C ARG A 8 7.54 5.31 1.84
N ILE A 9 7.59 6.30 0.94
CA ILE A 9 6.78 7.51 1.04
C ILE A 9 5.28 7.18 1.15
N PHE A 10 4.80 6.14 0.48
CA PHE A 10 3.41 5.69 0.54
C PHE A 10 3.07 4.90 1.81
N ASP A 11 4.08 4.44 2.57
CA ASP A 11 3.90 3.79 3.85
C ASP A 11 3.87 4.78 5.02
N LEU A 12 4.32 6.04 4.81
CA LEU A 12 4.33 7.06 5.86
C LEU A 12 2.90 7.45 6.24
N PRO A 13 2.54 7.41 7.53
CA PRO A 13 1.21 7.79 7.97
C PRO A 13 0.94 9.27 7.73
N PHE A 14 -0.26 9.58 7.24
CA PHE A 14 -0.74 10.94 6.99
C PHE A 14 0.16 11.79 6.06
N MET A 15 0.96 11.13 5.21
CA MET A 15 1.79 11.81 4.21
C MET A 15 0.92 12.51 3.15
N PHE A 16 -0.20 11.89 2.79
CA PHE A 16 -1.17 12.42 1.85
C PHE A 16 -2.52 12.59 2.56
N GLU A 17 -3.14 13.74 2.38
CA GLU A 17 -4.41 14.08 3.00
C GLU A 17 -5.58 13.30 2.38
N ASN A 18 -5.52 13.10 1.05
CA ASN A 18 -6.57 12.48 0.24
C ASN A 18 -5.99 11.92 -1.06
N ILE A 19 -6.83 11.32 -1.88
CA ILE A 19 -6.43 10.76 -3.18
C ILE A 19 -5.97 11.85 -4.16
N GLU A 20 -6.57 13.02 -4.14
CA GLU A 20 -6.19 14.15 -4.98
C GLU A 20 -4.75 14.62 -4.71
N ALA A 21 -4.32 14.58 -3.44
CA ALA A 21 -2.94 14.88 -3.07
C ALA A 21 -1.97 13.80 -3.57
N VAL A 22 -2.40 12.53 -3.59
CA VAL A 22 -1.63 11.42 -4.16
C VAL A 22 -1.49 11.60 -5.68
N ASP A 23 -2.59 11.91 -6.38
CA ASP A 23 -2.59 12.15 -7.83
C ASP A 23 -1.64 13.30 -8.20
N ALA A 24 -1.70 14.40 -7.44
CA ALA A 24 -0.82 15.55 -7.66
C ALA A 24 0.66 15.17 -7.49
N PHE A 25 1.00 14.35 -6.48
CA PHE A 25 2.35 13.84 -6.29
C PHE A 25 2.77 12.92 -7.43
N GLN A 26 1.94 11.96 -7.79
CA GLN A 26 2.24 10.94 -8.82
C GLN A 26 2.38 11.55 -10.21
N SER A 27 1.63 12.61 -10.51
CA SER A 27 1.71 13.36 -11.77
C SER A 27 2.88 14.35 -11.80
N SER A 28 3.58 14.55 -10.71
CA SER A 28 4.73 15.46 -10.63
C SER A 28 6.03 14.81 -11.13
N GLU A 29 7.05 15.64 -11.34
CA GLU A 29 8.41 15.18 -11.62
C GLU A 29 8.92 14.21 -10.54
N ALA A 30 8.56 14.43 -9.28
CA ALA A 30 8.93 13.54 -8.17
C ALA A 30 8.30 12.15 -8.31
N GLY A 31 7.03 12.07 -8.76
CA GLY A 31 6.34 10.82 -9.06
C GLY A 31 7.01 10.07 -10.24
N GLN A 32 7.36 10.79 -11.31
CA GLN A 32 8.07 10.20 -12.45
C GLN A 32 9.45 9.67 -12.03
N ASN A 33 10.22 10.45 -11.28
CA ASN A 33 11.52 10.03 -10.76
C ASN A 33 11.40 8.78 -9.87
N LEU A 34 10.27 8.63 -9.15
CA LEU A 34 9.99 7.46 -8.36
C LEU A 34 9.75 6.21 -9.22
N LEU A 35 8.98 6.32 -10.32
CA LEU A 35 8.78 5.24 -11.29
C LEU A 35 10.12 4.78 -11.90
N ASP A 36 11.01 5.72 -12.22
CA ASP A 36 12.31 5.44 -12.82
C ASP A 36 13.34 4.88 -11.82
N SER A 37 13.08 5.02 -10.52
CA SER A 37 14.02 4.59 -9.45
C SER A 37 14.34 3.09 -9.47
N MET A 38 13.51 2.29 -10.15
CA MET A 38 13.67 0.84 -10.24
C MET A 38 14.49 0.38 -11.46
N GLN A 39 14.79 1.27 -12.42
CA GLN A 39 15.50 0.93 -13.66
C GLN A 39 16.82 0.20 -13.39
N ARG A 40 17.59 0.64 -12.40
CA ARG A 40 18.85 0.00 -11.98
C ARG A 40 18.69 -1.47 -11.53
N ARG A 41 17.44 -1.90 -11.30
CA ARG A 41 17.08 -3.28 -10.93
C ARG A 41 16.37 -4.01 -12.08
N GLY A 42 16.42 -3.46 -13.30
CA GLY A 42 15.86 -4.04 -14.51
C GLY A 42 14.33 -3.89 -14.62
N LEU A 43 13.72 -3.00 -13.85
CA LEU A 43 12.28 -2.72 -13.90
C LEU A 43 12.03 -1.27 -14.27
N GLN A 44 11.14 -1.06 -15.26
CA GLN A 44 10.59 0.25 -15.59
C GLN A 44 9.18 0.38 -15.00
N GLY A 45 8.96 1.41 -14.18
CA GLY A 45 7.62 1.82 -13.78
C GLY A 45 6.94 2.57 -14.91
N LEU A 46 5.72 2.15 -15.26
CA LEU A 46 4.95 2.78 -16.34
C LEU A 46 3.94 3.78 -15.79
N THR A 47 3.20 3.39 -14.75
CA THR A 47 2.20 4.25 -14.13
C THR A 47 1.84 3.74 -12.73
N PHE A 48 1.20 4.60 -11.97
CA PHE A 48 0.52 4.24 -10.72
C PHE A 48 -0.90 3.78 -11.01
N TRP A 49 -1.44 2.93 -10.14
CA TRP A 49 -2.81 2.43 -10.21
C TRP A 49 -3.40 2.44 -8.81
N HIS A 50 -4.38 3.32 -8.56
CA HIS A 50 -4.96 3.51 -7.24
C HIS A 50 -5.71 2.30 -6.72
N ASN A 51 -5.53 2.03 -5.43
CA ASN A 51 -6.40 1.15 -4.66
C ASN A 51 -7.22 1.95 -3.64
N GLY A 52 -6.61 2.86 -2.90
CA GLY A 52 -7.32 3.78 -2.03
C GLY A 52 -6.65 4.05 -0.68
N MET A 53 -7.31 4.88 0.12
CA MET A 53 -6.88 5.19 1.49
C MET A 53 -7.12 4.00 2.42
N LYS A 54 -6.20 3.81 3.36
CA LYS A 54 -6.23 2.69 4.31
C LYS A 54 -7.09 3.01 5.53
N GLN A 55 -7.83 2.00 5.95
CA GLN A 55 -8.66 1.98 7.14
C GLN A 55 -8.15 0.90 8.11
N MET A 56 -8.46 1.02 9.38
CA MET A 56 -8.13 0.00 10.38
C MET A 56 -9.37 -0.81 10.73
N SER A 57 -9.23 -2.13 10.88
CA SER A 57 -10.28 -2.99 11.42
C SER A 57 -9.80 -3.80 12.61
N ALA A 58 -10.72 -4.07 13.54
CA ALA A 58 -10.50 -4.90 14.71
C ALA A 58 -11.83 -5.43 15.25
N ASN A 59 -11.77 -6.38 16.20
CA ASN A 59 -12.95 -6.90 16.92
C ASN A 59 -13.27 -6.09 18.19
N VAL A 60 -12.67 -4.91 18.30
CA VAL A 60 -12.96 -3.91 19.35
C VAL A 60 -13.00 -2.53 18.70
N PRO A 61 -13.75 -1.57 19.27
CA PRO A 61 -13.75 -0.20 18.76
C PRO A 61 -12.35 0.43 18.84
N LEU A 62 -11.91 1.07 17.74
CA LEU A 62 -10.67 1.84 17.66
C LEU A 62 -11.02 3.33 17.54
N ILE A 63 -11.36 3.97 18.65
CA ILE A 63 -11.79 5.38 18.69
C ILE A 63 -10.59 6.31 18.84
N SER A 64 -9.57 5.86 19.57
CA SER A 64 -8.32 6.58 19.79
C SER A 64 -7.11 5.68 19.52
N PRO A 65 -5.92 6.24 19.27
CA PRO A 65 -4.71 5.43 19.09
C PRO A 65 -4.42 4.47 20.23
N SER A 66 -4.78 4.84 21.47
CA SER A 66 -4.56 4.00 22.65
C SER A 66 -5.41 2.71 22.67
N ASP A 67 -6.49 2.65 21.90
CA ASP A 67 -7.34 1.45 21.81
C ASP A 67 -6.64 0.31 21.05
N ALA A 68 -5.60 0.63 20.30
CA ALA A 68 -4.74 -0.35 19.64
C ALA A 68 -3.73 -1.02 20.60
N ASN A 69 -3.63 -0.54 21.84
CA ASN A 69 -2.60 -1.00 22.77
C ASN A 69 -2.73 -2.49 23.08
N GLY A 70 -1.65 -3.22 22.82
CA GLY A 70 -1.56 -4.67 23.04
C GLY A 70 -2.24 -5.53 21.96
N LEU A 71 -3.02 -4.96 21.04
CA LEU A 71 -3.62 -5.70 19.94
C LEU A 71 -2.58 -6.06 18.88
N LYS A 72 -2.69 -7.27 18.35
CA LYS A 72 -1.85 -7.75 17.25
C LYS A 72 -2.41 -7.30 15.90
N PHE A 73 -1.74 -6.39 15.25
CA PHE A 73 -2.13 -5.93 13.91
C PHE A 73 -1.31 -6.59 12.82
N ARG A 74 -1.98 -7.15 11.84
CA ARG A 74 -1.31 -7.56 10.62
C ARG A 74 -0.82 -6.34 9.85
N VAL A 75 0.42 -6.37 9.41
CA VAL A 75 1.02 -5.37 8.51
C VAL A 75 1.72 -6.03 7.33
N MET A 76 1.87 -5.28 6.25
CA MET A 76 2.72 -5.69 5.13
C MET A 76 4.21 -5.69 5.55
N SER A 77 5.08 -6.28 4.72
CA SER A 77 6.53 -6.34 4.96
C SER A 77 7.19 -4.97 4.78
N SER A 78 6.87 -4.02 5.66
CA SER A 78 7.44 -2.69 5.72
C SER A 78 7.86 -2.35 7.14
N ASP A 79 9.06 -1.79 7.30
CA ASP A 79 9.55 -1.36 8.61
C ASP A 79 8.86 -0.06 9.07
N VAL A 80 8.38 0.74 8.12
CA VAL A 80 7.58 1.95 8.41
C VAL A 80 6.25 1.55 9.04
N LEU A 81 5.53 0.58 8.45
CA LEU A 81 4.25 0.09 8.99
C LEU A 81 4.43 -0.59 10.36
N VAL A 82 5.54 -1.31 10.56
CA VAL A 82 5.90 -1.85 11.88
C VAL A 82 6.09 -0.74 12.89
N ALA A 83 6.83 0.33 12.54
CA ALA A 83 7.04 1.46 13.43
C ALA A 83 5.73 2.21 13.73
N GLN A 84 4.86 2.37 12.73
CA GLN A 84 3.54 3.00 12.88
C GLN A 84 2.68 2.25 13.89
N MET A 85 2.53 0.94 13.76
CA MET A 85 1.73 0.15 14.71
C MET A 85 2.31 0.18 16.11
N LYS A 86 3.62 0.13 16.26
CA LYS A 86 4.28 0.28 17.57
C LYS A 86 4.03 1.65 18.20
N ALA A 87 3.98 2.72 17.41
CA ALA A 87 3.77 4.07 17.91
C ALA A 87 2.40 4.26 18.56
N ILE A 88 1.39 3.50 18.15
CA ILE A 88 0.04 3.47 18.76
C ILE A 88 -0.12 2.37 19.82
N GLY A 89 0.98 1.70 20.20
CA GLY A 89 0.96 0.64 21.23
C GLY A 89 0.54 -0.74 20.72
N GLY A 90 0.28 -0.90 19.43
CA GLY A 90 -0.06 -2.18 18.81
C GLY A 90 1.16 -3.10 18.63
N ALA A 91 0.90 -4.40 18.49
CA ALA A 91 1.89 -5.44 18.23
C ALA A 91 1.86 -5.84 16.75
N PRO A 92 2.73 -5.28 15.88
CA PRO A 92 2.71 -5.57 14.46
C PRO A 92 3.15 -6.99 14.14
N GLN A 93 2.39 -7.67 13.27
CA GLN A 93 2.69 -9.00 12.75
C GLN A 93 2.82 -8.92 11.23
N LYS A 94 4.03 -9.16 10.70
CA LYS A 94 4.24 -9.24 9.25
C LYS A 94 3.63 -10.53 8.72
N MET A 95 2.67 -10.42 7.79
CA MET A 95 1.95 -11.57 7.25
C MET A 95 1.60 -11.34 5.78
N ALA A 96 1.70 -12.37 4.94
CA ALA A 96 1.31 -12.29 3.53
C ALA A 96 -0.18 -11.99 3.39
N PHE A 97 -0.55 -11.25 2.33
CA PHE A 97 -1.95 -10.81 2.14
C PHE A 97 -2.94 -11.98 2.01
N SER A 98 -2.50 -13.08 1.41
CA SER A 98 -3.29 -14.31 1.28
C SER A 98 -3.62 -14.99 2.60
N GLU A 99 -2.86 -14.72 3.65
CA GLU A 99 -3.01 -15.35 4.98
C GLU A 99 -3.88 -14.53 5.94
N VAL A 100 -4.20 -13.27 5.58
CA VAL A 100 -4.84 -12.32 6.51
C VAL A 100 -6.22 -12.80 6.96
N TYR A 101 -7.08 -13.27 6.05
CA TYR A 101 -8.42 -13.75 6.40
C TYR A 101 -8.34 -14.88 7.45
N GLY A 102 -7.51 -15.90 7.19
CA GLY A 102 -7.31 -17.00 8.12
C GLY A 102 -6.69 -16.56 9.44
N GLY A 103 -5.74 -15.62 9.41
CA GLY A 103 -5.13 -15.04 10.60
C GLY A 103 -6.12 -14.30 11.49
N LEU A 104 -7.02 -13.52 10.91
CA LEU A 104 -8.12 -12.84 11.61
C LEU A 104 -9.14 -13.85 12.17
N GLN A 105 -9.56 -14.81 11.33
CA GLN A 105 -10.54 -15.84 11.71
C GLN A 105 -10.07 -16.69 12.90
N GLN A 106 -8.77 -17.01 12.95
CA GLN A 106 -8.18 -17.86 13.99
C GLN A 106 -7.67 -17.06 15.20
N GLY A 107 -7.77 -15.73 15.20
CA GLY A 107 -7.24 -14.88 16.26
C GLY A 107 -5.71 -14.85 16.37
N VAL A 108 -5.00 -15.20 15.29
CA VAL A 108 -3.54 -15.03 15.20
C VAL A 108 -3.20 -13.55 15.23
N VAL A 109 -4.03 -12.73 14.58
CA VAL A 109 -4.04 -11.27 14.65
C VAL A 109 -5.43 -10.78 15.03
N ASP A 110 -5.48 -9.66 15.76
CA ASP A 110 -6.72 -9.06 16.28
C ASP A 110 -7.30 -8.03 15.30
N GLY A 111 -6.45 -7.51 14.41
CA GLY A 111 -6.84 -6.50 13.44
C GLY A 111 -5.88 -6.39 12.26
N GLN A 112 -6.24 -5.53 11.32
CA GLN A 112 -5.45 -5.25 10.13
C GLN A 112 -5.70 -3.81 9.65
N GLU A 113 -4.88 -3.33 8.71
CA GLU A 113 -5.08 -2.08 7.99
C GLU A 113 -5.15 -2.37 6.49
N ASN A 114 -6.11 -1.78 5.80
CA ASN A 114 -6.28 -1.95 4.36
C ASN A 114 -7.26 -0.94 3.76
N THR A 115 -7.34 -0.93 2.44
CA THR A 115 -8.32 -0.15 1.71
C THR A 115 -9.70 -0.80 1.73
N TRP A 116 -10.74 -0.01 1.51
CA TRP A 116 -12.12 -0.52 1.40
C TRP A 116 -12.26 -1.61 0.35
N SER A 117 -11.61 -1.45 -0.81
CA SER A 117 -11.60 -2.43 -1.91
C SER A 117 -11.04 -3.78 -1.46
N ASN A 118 -9.90 -3.77 -0.75
CA ASN A 118 -9.28 -4.99 -0.25
C ASN A 118 -10.08 -5.64 0.88
N ILE A 119 -10.64 -4.84 1.79
CA ILE A 119 -11.48 -5.33 2.89
C ILE A 119 -12.71 -6.04 2.32
N TYR A 120 -13.37 -5.41 1.34
CA TYR A 120 -14.54 -6.00 0.69
C TYR A 120 -14.17 -7.22 -0.16
N GLY A 121 -13.18 -7.11 -1.04
CA GLY A 121 -12.79 -8.17 -1.97
C GLY A 121 -12.25 -9.44 -1.27
N LYS A 122 -11.65 -9.29 -0.08
CA LYS A 122 -11.17 -10.41 0.75
C LYS A 122 -12.14 -10.79 1.88
N LYS A 123 -13.29 -10.14 1.93
CA LYS A 123 -14.36 -10.41 2.89
C LYS A 123 -13.91 -10.32 4.36
N PHE A 124 -12.99 -9.39 4.67
CA PHE A 124 -12.51 -9.24 6.04
C PHE A 124 -13.64 -8.85 7.01
N PHE A 125 -14.72 -8.25 6.50
CA PHE A 125 -15.93 -7.94 7.27
C PHE A 125 -16.65 -9.19 7.82
N GLU A 126 -16.37 -10.38 7.31
CA GLU A 126 -16.92 -11.64 7.87
C GLU A 126 -16.18 -12.08 9.15
N VAL A 127 -14.97 -11.56 9.39
CA VAL A 127 -14.08 -11.97 10.47
C VAL A 127 -13.58 -10.78 11.32
N GLN A 128 -14.20 -9.60 11.14
CA GLN A 128 -13.90 -8.37 11.88
C GLN A 128 -15.22 -7.68 12.26
N ASP A 129 -15.37 -7.30 13.52
CA ASP A 129 -16.60 -6.70 14.04
C ASP A 129 -16.74 -5.21 13.71
N GLY A 130 -15.63 -4.53 13.44
CA GLY A 130 -15.65 -3.10 13.16
C GLY A 130 -14.51 -2.62 12.27
N ILE A 131 -14.78 -1.50 11.58
CA ILE A 131 -13.81 -0.78 10.77
C ILE A 131 -13.85 0.68 11.21
N THR A 132 -12.67 1.24 11.50
CA THR A 132 -12.49 2.66 11.77
C THR A 132 -11.95 3.34 10.54
N GLU A 133 -12.65 4.35 10.04
CA GLU A 133 -12.23 5.16 8.91
C GLU A 133 -11.13 6.12 9.37
N THR A 134 -9.90 5.69 9.18
CA THR A 134 -8.72 6.41 9.68
C THR A 134 -8.03 7.23 8.59
N ASN A 135 -8.13 6.83 7.33
CA ASN A 135 -7.45 7.44 6.18
C ASN A 135 -5.96 7.74 6.45
N HIS A 136 -5.32 6.88 7.26
CA HIS A 136 -3.97 7.11 7.78
C HIS A 136 -2.85 6.83 6.78
N GLY A 137 -3.15 6.24 5.65
CA GLY A 137 -2.16 5.89 4.64
C GLY A 137 -2.83 5.52 3.33
N ILE A 138 -2.02 5.14 2.37
CA ILE A 138 -2.50 4.74 1.04
C ILE A 138 -1.95 3.38 0.64
N ILE A 139 -2.69 2.67 -0.20
CA ILE A 139 -2.20 1.54 -0.99
C ILE A 139 -2.41 1.88 -2.45
N ASP A 140 -1.30 1.85 -3.20
CA ASP A 140 -1.30 1.96 -4.64
C ASP A 140 -0.57 0.77 -5.25
N TYR A 141 -0.90 0.48 -6.49
CA TYR A 141 -0.21 -0.49 -7.31
C TYR A 141 0.68 0.23 -8.33
N LEU A 142 1.67 -0.50 -8.80
CA LEU A 142 2.56 -0.04 -9.86
C LEU A 142 2.37 -0.95 -11.06
N VAL A 143 2.16 -0.37 -12.22
CA VAL A 143 2.32 -1.08 -13.49
C VAL A 143 3.79 -1.03 -13.84
N VAL A 144 4.42 -2.19 -13.94
CA VAL A 144 5.85 -2.30 -14.20
C VAL A 144 6.12 -3.27 -15.33
N THR A 145 7.23 -3.05 -16.04
CA THR A 145 7.73 -3.96 -17.06
C THR A 145 9.22 -4.20 -16.89
N SER A 146 9.78 -5.19 -17.61
CA SER A 146 11.22 -5.38 -17.73
C SER A 146 11.82 -4.29 -18.61
N VAL A 147 12.95 -3.73 -18.21
CA VAL A 147 13.73 -2.79 -19.05
C VAL A 147 14.14 -3.47 -20.34
N ASP A 148 14.68 -4.70 -20.26
CA ASP A 148 15.12 -5.45 -21.45
C ASP A 148 13.97 -5.71 -22.44
N TRP A 149 12.76 -6.00 -21.91
CA TRP A 149 11.59 -6.16 -22.78
C TRP A 149 11.21 -4.85 -23.44
N LEU A 150 11.20 -3.76 -22.70
CA LEU A 150 10.86 -2.43 -23.22
C LEU A 150 11.84 -2.01 -24.32
N ASP A 151 13.13 -2.23 -24.12
CA ASP A 151 14.19 -1.93 -25.09
C ASP A 151 14.13 -2.81 -26.34
N SER A 152 13.49 -3.97 -26.23
CA SER A 152 13.28 -4.88 -27.37
C SER A 152 12.13 -4.47 -28.31
N LEU A 153 11.28 -3.51 -27.90
CA LEU A 153 10.17 -3.05 -28.71
C LEU A 153 10.63 -2.09 -29.82
N ASP A 154 10.00 -2.22 -30.98
CA ASP A 154 10.20 -1.25 -32.07
C ASP A 154 9.85 0.17 -31.58
N ALA A 155 10.61 1.17 -32.04
CA ALA A 155 10.43 2.57 -31.66
C ALA A 155 8.99 3.08 -31.93
N ALA A 156 8.34 2.60 -32.98
CA ALA A 156 6.94 2.94 -33.29
C ALA A 156 5.98 2.40 -32.25
N VAL A 157 6.20 1.19 -31.72
CA VAL A 157 5.38 0.56 -30.68
C VAL A 157 5.59 1.29 -29.34
N SER A 158 6.84 1.54 -28.98
CA SER A 158 7.21 2.30 -27.78
C SER A 158 6.57 3.69 -27.77
N TYR A 159 6.65 4.41 -28.88
CA TYR A 159 6.08 5.75 -28.99
C TYR A 159 4.55 5.74 -28.88
N THR A 160 3.88 4.83 -29.59
CA THR A 160 2.41 4.80 -29.64
C THR A 160 1.76 4.41 -28.31
N HIS A 161 2.40 3.52 -27.54
CA HIS A 161 1.76 2.94 -26.34
C HIS A 161 2.31 3.46 -25.01
N LEU A 162 3.50 4.05 -24.98
CA LEU A 162 4.14 4.47 -23.73
C LEU A 162 4.30 5.99 -23.61
N ARG A 163 4.28 6.74 -24.74
CA ARG A 163 4.45 8.20 -24.76
C ARG A 163 3.24 8.96 -25.33
N ALA A 164 2.16 8.29 -25.69
CA ALA A 164 0.97 8.91 -26.25
C ALA A 164 0.18 9.79 -25.27
N HIS A 165 0.70 10.04 -24.09
CA HIS A 165 0.08 10.84 -23.04
C HIS A 165 0.91 12.09 -22.63
N GLU A 166 1.90 12.47 -23.43
CA GLU A 166 2.53 13.79 -23.39
C GLU A 166 1.78 14.77 -24.37
#